data_ea10a37e876bb223a80c985c1fab274d
#
_entry.id   ea10a37e876bb223a80c985c1fab274d
#
_cell.length_a   1.000
_cell.length_b   1.000
_cell.length_c   1.000
_cell.angle_alpha   90.00
_cell.angle_beta   90.00
_cell.angle_gamma   90.00
#
_symmetry.space_group_name_H-M   'P 1'
#
loop_
_entity.id
_entity.type
_entity.pdbx_description
1 polymer ?
#
loop_
_entity_poly.entity_id
_entity_poly.type
_entity_poly.pdbx_seq_one_letter_code
_entity_poly.pdbx_strand_id
1 'polypeptide(L)'
;ARESTRLTCAAVTGPQTTLDPAQMKEWTPNSSYGGHAFGFKTFAEFLAGRESILPLIAEYSPYALVSADDPAVYMTFGGPPAIGQNQKDPTHTANFGAKLAEHCATKGVSAELHYRGLANPKHATPTDFLLAKLKAAK
;
A
#
# COMPACT_ATOMS: atom_id res chain seq x y z
N ALA A 1 -17.71 -22.49 -19.65
CA ALA A 1 -16.95 -22.16 -18.42
C ALA A 1 -17.03 -20.66 -18.22
N ARG A 2 -17.23 -20.21 -16.97
CA ARG A 2 -17.12 -18.78 -16.64
C ARG A 2 -15.65 -18.49 -16.32
N GLU A 3 -15.06 -17.59 -17.10
CA GLU A 3 -13.71 -17.07 -16.80
C GLU A 3 -13.72 -16.27 -15.50
N SER A 4 -12.72 -16.47 -14.66
CA SER A 4 -12.55 -15.69 -13.44
C SER A 4 -11.93 -14.33 -13.76
N THR A 5 -12.48 -13.26 -13.19
CA THR A 5 -11.89 -11.91 -13.25
C THR A 5 -10.96 -11.63 -12.07
N ARG A 6 -10.72 -12.61 -11.19
CA ARG A 6 -9.79 -12.45 -10.05
C ARG A 6 -8.37 -12.27 -10.55
N LEU A 7 -7.66 -11.30 -9.95
CA LEU A 7 -6.24 -11.11 -10.21
C LEU A 7 -5.42 -12.28 -9.63
N THR A 8 -4.48 -12.79 -10.39
CA THR A 8 -3.50 -13.77 -9.90
C THR A 8 -2.43 -13.10 -9.02
N CYS A 9 -2.02 -11.90 -9.40
CA CYS A 9 -1.07 -11.07 -8.67
C CYS A 9 -1.14 -9.62 -9.17
N ALA A 10 -0.52 -8.71 -8.44
CA ALA A 10 -0.39 -7.31 -8.83
C ALA A 10 1.02 -6.79 -8.56
N ALA A 11 1.55 -5.95 -9.45
CA ALA A 11 2.78 -5.21 -9.25
C ALA A 11 2.51 -3.71 -9.39
N VAL A 12 2.87 -2.93 -8.38
CA VAL A 12 2.54 -1.50 -8.28
C VAL A 12 3.76 -0.67 -7.88
N THR A 13 3.80 0.57 -8.30
CA THR A 13 4.92 1.49 -8.02
C THR A 13 4.43 2.68 -7.20
N GLY A 14 5.08 2.93 -6.06
CA GLY A 14 4.80 4.04 -5.16
C GLY A 14 3.35 4.11 -4.67
N PRO A 15 2.67 2.99 -4.36
CA PRO A 15 1.27 3.04 -3.98
C PRO A 15 1.08 3.71 -2.64
N GLN A 16 0.06 4.56 -2.53
CA GLN A 16 -0.50 5.01 -1.27
C GLN A 16 -1.46 3.93 -0.78
N THR A 17 -1.10 3.22 0.28
CA THR A 17 -1.80 2.00 0.70
C THR A 17 -2.89 2.21 1.74
N THR A 18 -3.00 3.42 2.30
CA THR A 18 -4.10 3.80 3.19
C THR A 18 -4.75 5.10 2.78
N LEU A 19 -6.05 5.21 3.03
CA LEU A 19 -6.82 6.46 2.92
C LEU A 19 -7.15 7.06 4.29
N ASP A 20 -6.65 6.47 5.37
CA ASP A 20 -6.85 6.97 6.74
C ASP A 20 -5.80 8.05 7.08
N PRO A 21 -6.20 9.31 7.30
CA PRO A 21 -5.25 10.39 7.62
C PRO A 21 -4.52 10.17 8.95
N ALA A 22 -5.11 9.45 9.89
CA ALA A 22 -4.45 9.13 11.16
C ALA A 22 -3.30 8.15 10.94
N GLN A 23 -3.50 7.09 10.15
CA GLN A 23 -2.44 6.16 9.75
C GLN A 23 -1.35 6.86 8.93
N MET A 24 -1.74 7.71 7.96
CA MET A 24 -0.79 8.50 7.19
C MET A 24 0.11 9.34 8.10
N LYS A 25 -0.50 10.05 9.07
CA LYS A 25 0.22 10.92 10.02
C LYS A 25 1.14 10.13 10.95
N GLU A 26 0.69 8.96 11.42
CA GLU A 26 1.47 8.07 12.27
C GLU A 26 2.69 7.50 11.52
N TRP A 27 2.47 6.99 10.31
CA TRP A 27 3.53 6.33 9.54
C TRP A 27 4.50 7.31 8.91
N THR A 28 4.02 8.49 8.55
CA THR A 28 4.79 9.55 7.86
C THR A 28 4.35 10.91 8.37
N PRO A 29 5.01 11.47 9.42
CA PRO A 29 4.52 12.65 10.14
C PRO A 29 4.31 13.91 9.29
N ASN A 30 5.03 14.04 8.18
CA ASN A 30 4.86 15.14 7.22
C ASN A 30 3.90 14.81 6.06
N SER A 31 3.03 13.80 6.19
CA SER A 31 1.96 13.55 5.22
C SER A 31 1.07 14.77 5.06
N SER A 32 0.76 15.11 3.82
CA SER A 32 -0.01 16.30 3.45
C SER A 32 -1.00 16.07 2.31
N TYR A 33 -1.09 14.85 1.79
CA TYR A 33 -1.86 14.48 0.61
C TYR A 33 -3.09 13.62 0.96
N GLY A 34 -4.09 13.61 0.09
CA GLY A 34 -5.22 12.68 0.14
C GLY A 34 -6.57 13.31 0.50
N GLY A 35 -6.60 14.42 1.24
CA GLY A 35 -7.83 15.06 1.70
C GLY A 35 -8.79 15.49 0.58
N HIS A 36 -8.25 15.87 -0.58
CA HIS A 36 -9.04 16.30 -1.74
C HIS A 36 -9.98 15.19 -2.27
N ALA A 37 -9.62 13.92 -2.12
CA ALA A 37 -10.47 12.80 -2.51
C ALA A 37 -11.77 12.72 -1.70
N PHE A 38 -11.76 13.34 -0.51
CA PHE A 38 -12.91 13.40 0.40
C PHE A 38 -13.48 14.83 0.53
N GLY A 39 -13.08 15.75 -0.36
CA GLY A 39 -13.56 17.13 -0.36
C GLY A 39 -12.89 18.07 0.65
N PHE A 40 -11.84 17.64 1.32
CA PHE A 40 -11.07 18.51 2.24
C PHE A 40 -9.99 19.30 1.48
N LYS A 41 -9.83 20.57 1.86
CA LYS A 41 -8.86 21.47 1.23
C LYS A 41 -7.44 21.27 1.75
N THR A 42 -7.31 20.90 3.02
CA THR A 42 -6.03 20.74 3.70
C THR A 42 -5.95 19.38 4.39
N PHE A 43 -4.73 18.92 4.66
CA PHE A 43 -4.52 17.68 5.42
C PHE A 43 -5.00 17.83 6.87
N ALA A 44 -4.89 19.02 7.45
CA ALA A 44 -5.41 19.29 8.80
C ALA A 44 -6.93 19.13 8.87
N GLU A 45 -7.67 19.65 7.90
CA GLU A 45 -9.13 19.42 7.78
C GLU A 45 -9.44 17.94 7.55
N PHE A 46 -8.68 17.25 6.71
CA PHE A 46 -8.83 15.83 6.45
C PHE A 46 -8.66 14.99 7.73
N LEU A 47 -7.61 15.28 8.52
CA LEU A 47 -7.37 14.62 9.79
C LEU A 47 -8.48 14.94 10.82
N ALA A 48 -8.89 16.21 10.93
CA ALA A 48 -9.95 16.63 11.84
C ALA A 48 -11.32 16.03 11.45
N GLY A 49 -11.59 15.90 10.15
CA GLY A 49 -12.83 15.33 9.62
C GLY A 49 -12.86 13.80 9.54
N ARG A 50 -11.83 13.10 9.99
CA ARG A 50 -11.66 11.65 9.88
C ARG A 50 -12.89 10.84 10.27
N GLU A 51 -13.50 11.18 11.41
CA GLU A 51 -14.65 10.42 11.92
C GLU A 51 -15.85 10.43 10.96
N SER A 52 -16.07 11.55 10.24
CA SER A 52 -17.15 11.68 9.27
C SER A 52 -16.98 10.81 8.01
N ILE A 53 -15.74 10.39 7.73
CA ILE A 53 -15.39 9.60 6.53
C ILE A 53 -14.92 8.17 6.84
N LEU A 54 -15.01 7.73 8.09
CA LEU A 54 -14.65 6.34 8.45
C LEU A 54 -15.35 5.28 7.59
N PRO A 55 -16.64 5.41 7.23
CA PRO A 55 -17.28 4.45 6.33
C PRO A 55 -16.62 4.39 4.95
N LEU A 56 -16.19 5.54 4.41
CA LEU A 56 -15.51 5.61 3.12
C LEU A 56 -14.08 5.05 3.21
N ILE A 57 -13.39 5.31 4.33
CA ILE A 57 -12.06 4.70 4.57
C ILE A 57 -12.19 3.17 4.61
N ALA A 58 -13.18 2.64 5.32
CA ALA A 58 -13.42 1.20 5.41
C ALA A 58 -13.77 0.58 4.05
N GLU A 59 -14.48 1.33 3.18
CA GLU A 59 -14.93 0.85 1.87
C GLU A 59 -13.83 0.93 0.79
N TYR A 60 -12.94 1.93 0.85
CA TYR A 60 -12.03 2.24 -0.26
C TYR A 60 -10.54 2.17 0.08
N SER A 61 -10.16 2.15 1.36
CA SER A 61 -8.74 2.11 1.73
C SER A 61 -8.13 0.73 1.47
N PRO A 62 -7.08 0.60 0.64
CA PRO A 62 -6.44 -0.69 0.39
C PRO A 62 -6.04 -1.41 1.68
N TYR A 63 -5.49 -0.70 2.64
CA TYR A 63 -5.11 -1.27 3.94
C TYR A 63 -6.31 -1.86 4.70
N ALA A 64 -7.45 -1.17 4.69
CA ALA A 64 -8.66 -1.62 5.38
C ALA A 64 -9.30 -2.85 4.72
N LEU A 65 -9.11 -3.00 3.41
CA LEU A 65 -9.73 -4.05 2.59
C LEU A 65 -8.93 -5.36 2.53
N VAL A 66 -7.72 -5.41 3.08
CA VAL A 66 -6.89 -6.64 3.02
C VAL A 66 -7.63 -7.82 3.62
N SER A 67 -7.78 -8.87 2.82
CA SER A 67 -8.44 -10.12 3.17
C SER A 67 -7.59 -11.33 2.76
N ALA A 68 -7.84 -12.50 3.37
CA ALA A 68 -7.04 -13.71 3.16
C ALA A 68 -7.09 -14.25 1.72
N ASP A 69 -8.06 -13.81 0.92
CA ASP A 69 -8.24 -14.21 -0.48
C ASP A 69 -7.67 -13.21 -1.49
N ASP A 70 -6.96 -12.17 -1.02
CA ASP A 70 -6.31 -11.20 -1.88
C ASP A 70 -5.14 -11.82 -2.66
N PRO A 71 -4.89 -11.34 -3.90
CA PRO A 71 -3.77 -11.78 -4.71
C PRO A 71 -2.44 -11.34 -4.10
N ALA A 72 -1.37 -12.05 -4.44
CA ALA A 72 -0.02 -11.62 -4.08
C ALA A 72 0.30 -10.25 -4.70
N VAL A 73 0.95 -9.37 -3.94
CA VAL A 73 1.31 -8.02 -4.39
C VAL A 73 2.83 -7.79 -4.31
N TYR A 74 3.36 -7.06 -5.30
CA TYR A 74 4.73 -6.57 -5.35
C TYR A 74 4.71 -5.05 -5.42
N MET A 75 5.38 -4.39 -4.48
CA MET A 75 5.38 -2.93 -4.35
C MET A 75 6.80 -2.38 -4.50
N THR A 76 7.00 -1.40 -5.37
CA THR A 76 8.31 -0.74 -5.55
C THR A 76 8.29 0.70 -5.08
N PHE A 77 9.40 1.12 -4.43
CA PHE A 77 9.58 2.47 -3.91
C PHE A 77 11.01 2.99 -4.18
N GLY A 78 11.17 4.31 -4.14
CA GLY A 78 12.44 4.99 -4.43
C GLY A 78 13.52 4.83 -3.36
N GLY A 79 13.16 4.47 -2.12
CA GLY A 79 14.06 4.33 -0.98
C GLY A 79 13.50 3.43 0.11
N PRO A 80 14.29 3.15 1.18
CA PRO A 80 13.86 2.31 2.28
C PRO A 80 12.76 2.95 3.11
N PRO A 81 11.94 2.15 3.82
CA PRO A 81 10.99 2.67 4.78
C PRO A 81 11.70 3.27 6.01
N ALA A 82 11.10 4.31 6.57
CA ALA A 82 11.50 4.92 7.85
C ALA A 82 10.23 5.37 8.59
N ILE A 83 9.53 4.40 9.18
CA ILE A 83 8.25 4.61 9.87
C ILE A 83 8.40 5.64 10.99
N GLY A 84 7.44 6.57 11.08
CA GLY A 84 7.43 7.63 12.08
C GLY A 84 8.42 8.75 11.82
N GLN A 85 9.06 8.79 10.65
CA GLN A 85 9.98 9.84 10.26
C GLN A 85 9.49 10.62 9.04
N ASN A 86 9.82 11.92 8.99
CA ASN A 86 9.55 12.75 7.82
C ASN A 86 10.25 12.19 6.59
N GLN A 87 9.55 12.19 5.47
CA GLN A 87 10.02 11.69 4.19
C GLN A 87 10.17 12.81 3.17
N LYS A 88 11.14 12.67 2.25
CA LYS A 88 11.32 13.63 1.15
C LYS A 88 10.10 13.66 0.22
N ASP A 89 9.53 12.50 -0.04
CA ASP A 89 8.25 12.34 -0.74
C ASP A 89 7.28 11.61 0.19
N PRO A 90 6.49 12.34 0.99
CA PRO A 90 5.59 11.73 1.97
C PRO A 90 4.39 11.03 1.34
N THR A 91 4.14 11.22 0.05
CA THR A 91 3.01 10.60 -0.68
C THR A 91 3.38 9.23 -1.23
N HIS A 92 4.62 9.04 -1.70
CA HIS A 92 5.07 7.80 -2.35
C HIS A 92 6.20 7.12 -1.54
N THR A 93 6.15 7.25 -0.23
CA THR A 93 7.15 6.65 0.67
C THR A 93 6.95 5.14 0.87
N ALA A 94 8.04 4.41 1.03
CA ALA A 94 8.03 2.99 1.36
C ALA A 94 7.38 2.67 2.73
N ASN A 95 7.11 3.67 3.58
CA ASN A 95 6.35 3.48 4.81
C ASN A 95 4.98 2.87 4.55
N PHE A 96 4.28 3.33 3.51
CA PHE A 96 3.00 2.78 3.09
C PHE A 96 3.10 1.31 2.68
N GLY A 97 4.13 0.97 1.90
CA GLY A 97 4.38 -0.40 1.47
C GLY A 97 4.75 -1.33 2.63
N ALA A 98 5.59 -0.87 3.56
CA ALA A 98 5.99 -1.64 4.73
C ALA A 98 4.78 -1.96 5.62
N LYS A 99 3.92 -0.97 5.89
CA LYS A 99 2.72 -1.17 6.71
C LYS A 99 1.69 -2.08 6.03
N LEU A 100 1.51 -1.95 4.71
CA LEU A 100 0.65 -2.89 3.99
C LEU A 100 1.22 -4.31 4.02
N ALA A 101 2.52 -4.50 3.83
CA ALA A 101 3.15 -5.82 3.86
C ALA A 101 3.02 -6.49 5.24
N GLU A 102 3.23 -5.73 6.34
CA GLU A 102 2.98 -6.19 7.70
C GLU A 102 1.52 -6.67 7.87
N HIS A 103 0.55 -5.87 7.40
CA HIS A 103 -0.86 -6.20 7.51
C HIS A 103 -1.24 -7.42 6.66
N CYS A 104 -0.77 -7.49 5.42
CA CYS A 104 -0.93 -8.65 4.54
C CYS A 104 -0.44 -9.94 5.20
N ALA A 105 0.73 -9.90 5.87
CA ALA A 105 1.27 -11.05 6.59
C ALA A 105 0.33 -11.56 7.69
N THR A 106 -0.38 -10.67 8.40
CA THR A 106 -1.38 -11.07 9.41
C THR A 106 -2.58 -11.80 8.83
N LYS A 107 -2.82 -11.64 7.52
CA LYS A 107 -3.92 -12.29 6.77
C LYS A 107 -3.43 -13.47 5.92
N GLY A 108 -2.13 -13.80 5.97
CA GLY A 108 -1.55 -14.85 5.12
C GLY A 108 -1.38 -14.46 3.65
N VAL A 109 -1.50 -13.18 3.31
CA VAL A 109 -1.32 -12.66 1.96
C VAL A 109 0.15 -12.37 1.68
N SER A 110 0.66 -12.81 0.53
CA SER A 110 2.04 -12.53 0.11
C SER A 110 2.17 -11.11 -0.40
N ALA A 111 2.92 -10.27 0.31
CA ALA A 111 3.26 -8.92 -0.12
C ALA A 111 4.79 -8.74 -0.13
N GLU A 112 5.34 -8.32 -1.26
CA GLU A 112 6.77 -8.07 -1.42
C GLU A 112 7.02 -6.57 -1.52
N LEU A 113 7.86 -6.06 -0.64
CA LEU A 113 8.33 -4.69 -0.64
C LEU A 113 9.71 -4.63 -1.29
N HIS A 114 9.82 -3.84 -2.35
CA HIS A 114 11.09 -3.57 -3.03
C HIS A 114 11.40 -2.07 -3.01
N TYR A 115 12.65 -1.71 -2.77
CA TYR A 115 13.13 -0.34 -2.81
C TYR A 115 14.59 -0.29 -3.23
N ARG A 116 15.04 0.88 -3.68
CA ARG A 116 16.44 1.07 -4.09
C ARG A 116 17.39 0.75 -2.94
N GLY A 117 18.31 -0.18 -3.16
CA GLY A 117 19.31 -0.61 -2.17
C GLY A 117 18.88 -1.78 -1.29
N LEU A 118 17.71 -2.36 -1.53
CA LEU A 118 17.30 -3.58 -0.85
C LEU A 118 18.27 -4.73 -1.18
N ALA A 119 18.90 -5.30 -0.14
CA ALA A 119 19.77 -6.46 -0.30
C ALA A 119 18.94 -7.75 -0.46
N ASN A 120 19.32 -8.59 -1.41
CA ASN A 120 18.77 -9.93 -1.64
C ASN A 120 17.22 -9.96 -1.74
N PRO A 121 16.60 -9.18 -2.64
CA PRO A 121 15.16 -9.25 -2.84
C PRO A 121 14.77 -10.66 -3.34
N LYS A 122 13.61 -11.15 -2.94
CA LYS A 122 13.08 -12.43 -3.42
C LYS A 122 12.85 -12.42 -4.94
N HIS A 123 12.32 -11.31 -5.46
CA HIS A 123 12.27 -11.02 -6.89
C HIS A 123 12.94 -9.67 -7.15
N ALA A 124 13.87 -9.63 -8.09
CA ALA A 124 14.64 -8.42 -8.37
C ALA A 124 13.84 -7.34 -9.08
N THR A 125 12.86 -7.76 -9.89
CA THR A 125 12.02 -6.87 -10.70
C THR A 125 10.53 -7.24 -10.60
N PRO A 126 9.62 -6.28 -10.90
CA PRO A 126 8.19 -6.58 -11.04
C PRO A 126 7.93 -7.71 -12.06
N THR A 127 8.68 -7.74 -13.15
CA THR A 127 8.55 -8.76 -14.20
C THR A 127 8.90 -10.15 -13.66
N ASP A 128 9.97 -10.30 -12.89
CA ASP A 128 10.35 -11.58 -12.28
C ASP A 128 9.24 -12.09 -11.37
N PHE A 129 8.69 -11.20 -10.54
CA PHE A 129 7.57 -11.52 -9.66
C PHE A 129 6.33 -11.98 -10.46
N LEU A 130 5.91 -11.20 -11.45
CA LEU A 130 4.73 -11.51 -12.26
C LEU A 130 4.89 -12.86 -12.98
N LEU A 131 6.04 -13.10 -13.61
CA LEU A 131 6.32 -14.37 -14.28
C LEU A 131 6.31 -15.56 -13.32
N ALA A 132 6.88 -15.40 -12.12
CA ALA A 132 6.87 -16.47 -11.11
C ALA A 132 5.44 -16.82 -10.67
N LYS A 133 4.60 -15.81 -10.42
CA LYS A 133 3.20 -16.01 -10.00
C LYS A 133 2.33 -16.61 -11.10
N LEU A 134 2.48 -16.14 -12.34
CA LEU A 134 1.73 -16.67 -13.49
C LEU A 134 2.11 -18.12 -13.83
N LYS A 135 3.38 -18.51 -13.64
CA LYS A 135 3.80 -19.90 -13.81
C LYS A 135 3.25 -20.83 -12.72
N ALA A 136 3.13 -20.33 -11.49
CA ALA A 136 2.60 -21.11 -10.37
C ALA A 136 1.06 -21.27 -10.40
N ALA A 137 0.35 -20.45 -11.18
CA ALA A 137 -1.11 -20.49 -11.32
C ALA A 137 -1.61 -21.48 -12.39
N LYS A 138 -0.69 -22.13 -13.12
CA LYS A 138 -0.99 -23.20 -14.11
C LYS A 138 -0.98 -24.55 -13.44
#